data_0aeff2bb095231e2268fe365dcf4ffeb
#
_entry.id   0aeff2bb095231e2268fe365dcf4ffeb
#
_cell.length_a   1.000
_cell.length_b   1.000
_cell.length_c   1.000
_cell.angle_alpha   90.00
_cell.angle_beta   90.00
_cell.angle_gamma   90.00
#
_symmetry.space_group_name_H-M   'P 1'
#
loop_
_entity.id
_entity.type
_entity.pdbx_description
1 polymer ?
#
loop_
_entity_poly.entity_id
_entity_poly.type
_entity_poly.pdbx_seq_one_letter_code
_entity_poly.pdbx_strand_id
1 'polypeptide(L)'
;NRPSTTLEGLASLKPIRGEDQFITAGNASQLSDGAASVVMMEADEAKRRNIEPLGAFRGFAVGGCEPDEMGIGPVVAVPRLLDRAGLRVDDIDLWELNEAFASQCLYCRDTLGIDPEKYNVNGGSIAIGHPFGMTGTRCAGHVLLEGKRRNAKYGVVTMCIGGGQGAAGLIEIY
;
A
#
# COMPACT_ATOMS: atom_id res chain seq x y z
N ASN A 1 16.44 -3.14 -4.54
CA ASN A 1 16.72 -4.06 -3.43
C ASN A 1 18.23 -4.25 -3.27
N ARG A 2 18.70 -4.30 -2.02
CA ARG A 2 20.08 -4.57 -1.66
C ARG A 2 20.12 -5.81 -0.75
N PRO A 3 20.44 -6.99 -1.27
CA PRO A 3 20.46 -8.23 -0.48
C PRO A 3 21.45 -8.19 0.71
N SER A 4 22.45 -7.30 0.62
CA SER A 4 23.45 -7.08 1.67
C SER A 4 23.01 -6.10 2.76
N THR A 5 21.76 -5.63 2.78
CA THR A 5 21.25 -4.72 3.81
C THR A 5 21.24 -5.42 5.16
N THR A 6 21.84 -4.78 6.17
CA THR A 6 21.83 -5.25 7.57
C THR A 6 21.25 -4.18 8.49
N LEU A 7 20.85 -4.57 9.69
CA LEU A 7 20.34 -3.64 10.69
C LEU A 7 21.42 -2.61 11.10
N GLU A 8 22.68 -3.07 11.27
CA GLU A 8 23.82 -2.22 11.59
C GLU A 8 24.08 -1.21 10.46
N GLY A 9 23.96 -1.66 9.20
CA GLY A 9 24.10 -0.80 8.03
C GLY A 9 23.02 0.28 7.99
N LEU A 10 21.78 -0.06 8.30
CA LEU A 10 20.68 0.92 8.40
C LEU A 10 20.87 1.89 9.56
N ALA A 11 21.30 1.40 10.72
CA ALA A 11 21.56 2.22 11.91
C ALA A 11 22.73 3.20 11.72
N SER A 12 23.66 2.93 10.81
CA SER A 12 24.80 3.83 10.50
C SER A 12 24.44 4.98 9.56
N LEU A 13 23.24 4.99 8.96
CA LEU A 13 22.83 6.03 8.03
C LEU A 13 22.57 7.34 8.76
N LYS A 14 23.08 8.42 8.18
CA LYS A 14 22.88 9.78 8.73
C LYS A 14 21.48 10.30 8.40
N PRO A 15 20.83 10.98 9.36
CA PRO A 15 19.58 11.67 9.10
C PRO A 15 19.73 12.74 8.02
N ILE A 16 18.74 12.87 7.14
CA ILE A 16 18.80 13.78 5.99
C ILE A 16 18.42 15.24 6.32
N ARG A 17 17.88 15.50 7.52
CA ARG A 17 17.41 16.83 7.94
C ARG A 17 18.11 17.38 9.19
N GLY A 18 19.25 16.84 9.55
CA GLY A 18 20.05 17.26 10.72
C GLY A 18 20.31 16.11 11.71
N GLU A 19 21.32 16.28 12.55
CA GLU A 19 21.83 15.20 13.43
C GLU A 19 20.78 14.70 14.46
N ASP A 20 19.84 15.57 14.88
CA ASP A 20 18.78 15.22 15.83
C ASP A 20 17.49 14.72 15.16
N GLN A 21 17.52 14.37 13.89
CA GLN A 21 16.38 13.93 13.10
C GLN A 21 16.42 12.43 12.87
N PHE A 22 15.28 11.84 12.44
CA PHE A 22 15.12 10.39 12.38
C PHE A 22 15.01 9.83 10.96
N ILE A 23 14.72 10.66 9.96
CA ILE A 23 14.52 10.20 8.58
C ILE A 23 15.86 10.05 7.89
N THR A 24 16.12 8.83 7.41
CA THR A 24 17.33 8.45 6.69
C THR A 24 16.98 7.85 5.32
N ALA A 25 17.97 7.62 4.47
CA ALA A 25 17.80 6.90 3.21
C ALA A 25 17.36 5.43 3.39
N GLY A 26 17.40 4.89 4.61
CA GLY A 26 17.02 3.51 4.90
C GLY A 26 15.60 3.34 5.42
N ASN A 27 14.91 4.42 5.79
CA ASN A 27 13.56 4.36 6.36
C ASN A 27 12.53 5.26 5.66
N ALA A 28 12.88 5.74 4.48
CA ALA A 28 11.99 6.54 3.62
C ALA A 28 12.06 6.04 2.18
N SER A 29 10.94 6.14 1.45
CA SER A 29 10.93 5.87 0.02
C SER A 29 11.71 6.92 -0.75
N GLN A 30 12.30 6.53 -1.86
CA GLN A 30 12.93 7.48 -2.80
C GLN A 30 11.86 8.13 -3.67
N LEU A 31 12.04 9.40 -3.98
CA LEU A 31 11.39 10.05 -5.12
C LEU A 31 11.96 9.42 -6.39
N SER A 32 11.09 8.87 -7.21
CA SER A 32 11.50 8.08 -8.37
C SER A 32 10.58 8.37 -9.55
N ASP A 33 11.09 8.15 -10.75
CA ASP A 33 10.29 8.13 -11.97
C ASP A 33 9.78 6.70 -12.21
N GLY A 34 8.56 6.60 -12.71
CA GLY A 34 7.97 5.31 -13.02
C GLY A 34 6.57 5.43 -13.59
N ALA A 35 6.16 4.39 -14.30
CA ALA A 35 4.82 4.25 -14.84
C ALA A 35 4.32 2.83 -14.64
N ALA A 36 3.01 2.69 -14.49
CA ALA A 36 2.33 1.41 -14.46
C ALA A 36 0.95 1.55 -15.11
N SER A 37 0.46 0.47 -15.69
CA SER A 37 -0.87 0.43 -16.29
C SER A 37 -1.58 -0.87 -15.95
N VAL A 38 -2.90 -0.80 -15.80
CA VAL A 38 -3.80 -1.94 -15.72
C VAL A 38 -4.93 -1.74 -16.71
N VAL A 39 -5.42 -2.82 -17.28
CA VAL A 39 -6.61 -2.78 -18.12
C VAL A 39 -7.82 -3.05 -17.23
N MET A 40 -8.76 -2.13 -17.22
CA MET A 40 -10.04 -2.27 -16.52
C MET A 40 -11.17 -2.24 -17.52
N MET A 41 -12.17 -3.08 -17.31
CA MET A 41 -13.38 -3.10 -18.11
C MET A 41 -14.55 -3.61 -17.29
N GLU A 42 -15.72 -3.41 -17.81
CA GLU A 42 -16.97 -3.95 -17.25
C GLU A 42 -16.96 -5.49 -17.37
N ALA A 43 -17.54 -6.18 -16.38
CA ALA A 43 -17.44 -7.64 -16.27
C ALA A 43 -18.05 -8.40 -17.46
N ASP A 44 -19.20 -7.95 -17.99
CA ASP A 44 -19.83 -8.57 -19.15
C ASP A 44 -19.02 -8.32 -20.44
N GLU A 45 -18.28 -7.21 -20.53
CA GLU A 45 -17.37 -6.95 -21.62
C GLU A 45 -16.16 -7.89 -21.60
N ALA A 46 -15.60 -8.15 -20.40
CA ALA A 46 -14.53 -9.13 -20.24
C ALA A 46 -15.00 -10.52 -20.69
N LYS A 47 -16.19 -10.94 -20.25
CA LYS A 47 -16.81 -12.20 -20.64
C LYS A 47 -17.06 -12.27 -22.16
N ARG A 48 -17.58 -11.21 -22.77
CA ARG A 48 -17.82 -11.15 -24.21
C ARG A 48 -16.54 -11.30 -25.01
N ARG A 49 -15.41 -10.82 -24.48
CA ARG A 49 -14.08 -10.92 -25.10
C ARG A 49 -13.32 -12.20 -24.72
N ASN A 50 -13.88 -13.08 -23.90
CA ASN A 50 -13.21 -14.25 -23.35
C ASN A 50 -11.91 -13.88 -22.59
N ILE A 51 -11.91 -12.75 -21.89
CA ILE A 51 -10.80 -12.33 -21.03
C ILE A 51 -11.12 -12.77 -19.60
N GLU A 52 -10.23 -13.59 -19.03
CA GLU A 52 -10.32 -13.98 -17.62
C GLU A 52 -9.76 -12.86 -16.76
N PRO A 53 -10.56 -12.22 -15.87
CA PRO A 53 -10.07 -11.17 -15.01
C PRO A 53 -9.25 -11.75 -13.85
N LEU A 54 -8.23 -11.02 -13.40
CA LEU A 54 -7.47 -11.36 -12.20
C LEU A 54 -8.25 -11.05 -10.92
N GLY A 55 -9.25 -10.20 -11.00
CA GLY A 55 -10.07 -9.79 -9.87
C GLY A 55 -10.97 -8.63 -10.21
N ALA A 56 -11.66 -8.08 -9.22
CA ALA A 56 -12.57 -6.95 -9.36
C ALA A 56 -12.27 -5.85 -8.35
N PHE A 57 -12.36 -4.60 -8.79
CA PHE A 57 -12.36 -3.44 -7.93
C PHE A 57 -13.72 -3.34 -7.22
N ARG A 58 -13.72 -3.36 -5.87
CA ARG A 58 -14.94 -3.44 -5.06
C ARG A 58 -15.31 -2.15 -4.35
N GLY A 59 -14.36 -1.26 -4.14
CA GLY A 59 -14.66 0.00 -3.47
C GLY A 59 -13.44 0.87 -3.24
N PHE A 60 -13.73 2.13 -2.89
CA PHE A 60 -12.73 3.13 -2.61
C PHE A 60 -13.22 4.08 -1.52
N ALA A 61 -12.32 4.47 -0.63
CA ALA A 61 -12.60 5.49 0.38
C ALA A 61 -11.41 6.44 0.54
N VAL A 62 -11.73 7.67 0.88
CA VAL A 62 -10.76 8.70 1.26
C VAL A 62 -11.09 9.19 2.66
N GLY A 63 -10.06 9.50 3.45
CA GLY A 63 -10.18 10.11 4.76
C GLY A 63 -9.24 11.29 4.91
N GLY A 64 -9.68 12.36 5.56
CA GLY A 64 -8.85 13.52 5.90
C GLY A 64 -8.25 13.36 7.30
N CYS A 65 -7.03 13.89 7.48
CA CYS A 65 -6.34 14.08 8.76
C CYS A 65 -5.59 15.41 8.72
N GLU A 66 -4.93 15.77 9.81
CA GLU A 66 -4.14 16.99 9.82
C GLU A 66 -2.97 16.91 8.82
N PRO A 67 -2.64 18.01 8.11
CA PRO A 67 -1.61 18.00 7.07
C PRO A 67 -0.21 17.61 7.55
N ASP A 68 0.16 17.98 8.75
CA ASP A 68 1.44 17.64 9.40
C ASP A 68 1.52 16.19 9.87
N GLU A 69 0.37 15.52 9.97
CA GLU A 69 0.24 14.10 10.28
C GLU A 69 -0.22 13.27 9.06
N MET A 70 0.01 13.73 7.84
CA MET A 70 -0.49 13.06 6.61
C MET A 70 -0.20 11.56 6.56
N GLY A 71 0.89 11.11 7.19
CA GLY A 71 1.29 9.71 7.23
C GLY A 71 0.26 8.75 7.83
N ILE A 72 -0.60 9.25 8.73
CA ILE A 72 -1.65 8.45 9.37
C ILE A 72 -2.94 8.35 8.54
N GLY A 73 -3.02 8.99 7.39
CA GLY A 73 -4.20 8.98 6.51
C GLY A 73 -4.84 7.60 6.28
N PRO A 74 -4.07 6.50 6.11
CA PRO A 74 -4.63 5.15 6.02
C PRO A 74 -5.49 4.74 7.22
N VAL A 75 -5.15 5.18 8.44
CA VAL A 75 -5.92 4.88 9.67
C VAL A 75 -7.34 5.44 9.60
N VAL A 76 -7.55 6.50 8.83
CA VAL A 76 -8.87 7.10 8.62
C VAL A 76 -9.58 6.51 7.40
N ALA A 77 -8.84 6.24 6.33
CA ALA A 77 -9.42 5.77 5.06
C ALA A 77 -9.83 4.30 5.11
N VAL A 78 -9.01 3.44 5.72
CA VAL A 78 -9.25 1.97 5.76
C VAL A 78 -10.55 1.62 6.49
N PRO A 79 -10.82 2.09 7.73
CA PRO A 79 -12.08 1.77 8.39
C PRO A 79 -13.30 2.20 7.56
N ARG A 80 -13.27 3.38 6.94
CA ARG A 80 -14.35 3.84 6.05
C ARG A 80 -14.59 2.93 4.85
N LEU A 81 -13.51 2.39 4.28
CA LEU A 81 -13.60 1.43 3.18
C LEU A 81 -14.25 0.14 3.64
N LEU A 82 -13.76 -0.43 4.75
CA LEU A 82 -14.21 -1.71 5.27
C LEU A 82 -15.67 -1.64 5.75
N ASP A 83 -16.06 -0.59 6.45
CA ASP A 83 -17.45 -0.34 6.87
C ASP A 83 -18.41 -0.36 5.68
N ARG A 84 -18.06 0.34 4.59
CA ARG A 84 -18.87 0.36 3.36
C ARG A 84 -18.96 -1.00 2.67
N ALA A 85 -17.91 -1.80 2.78
CA ALA A 85 -17.85 -3.14 2.21
C ALA A 85 -18.49 -4.21 3.11
N GLY A 86 -18.81 -3.90 4.37
CA GLY A 86 -19.29 -4.85 5.36
C GLY A 86 -18.22 -5.87 5.76
N LEU A 87 -16.94 -5.46 5.72
CA LEU A 87 -15.78 -6.29 6.03
C LEU A 87 -15.05 -5.78 7.27
N ARG A 88 -14.26 -6.65 7.88
CA ARG A 88 -13.36 -6.36 8.99
C ARG A 88 -11.90 -6.50 8.53
N VAL A 89 -10.96 -6.02 9.32
CA VAL A 89 -9.52 -6.15 9.04
C VAL A 89 -9.12 -7.61 8.86
N ASP A 90 -9.65 -8.51 9.68
CA ASP A 90 -9.36 -9.95 9.63
C ASP A 90 -9.84 -10.63 8.34
N ASP A 91 -10.85 -10.08 7.68
CA ASP A 91 -11.40 -10.60 6.42
C ASP A 91 -10.50 -10.30 5.22
N ILE A 92 -9.47 -9.47 5.40
CA ILE A 92 -8.52 -9.11 4.36
C ILE A 92 -7.31 -10.04 4.42
N ASP A 93 -6.97 -10.60 3.27
CA ASP A 93 -5.89 -11.58 3.13
C ASP A 93 -4.55 -10.95 2.75
N LEU A 94 -4.57 -9.79 2.12
CA LEU A 94 -3.36 -9.11 1.63
C LEU A 94 -3.48 -7.60 1.72
N TRP A 95 -2.44 -6.97 2.27
CA TRP A 95 -2.35 -5.52 2.46
C TRP A 95 -1.14 -4.95 1.73
N GLU A 96 -1.38 -3.96 0.90
CA GLU A 96 -0.36 -3.10 0.29
C GLU A 96 -0.53 -1.67 0.81
N LEU A 97 0.26 -1.29 1.79
CA LEU A 97 0.35 0.09 2.25
C LEU A 97 1.62 0.72 1.68
N ASN A 98 1.48 1.79 0.92
CA ASN A 98 2.63 2.48 0.37
C ASN A 98 3.60 2.94 1.46
N GLU A 99 4.86 2.55 1.34
CA GLU A 99 5.91 2.85 2.30
C GLU A 99 6.52 4.24 2.02
N ALA A 100 5.80 5.31 2.34
CA ALA A 100 6.39 6.65 2.31
C ALA A 100 7.52 6.75 3.34
N PHE A 101 7.25 6.29 4.57
CA PHE A 101 8.20 6.20 5.67
C PHE A 101 7.94 4.92 6.48
N ALA A 102 9.01 4.27 6.97
CA ALA A 102 8.87 3.06 7.77
C ALA A 102 8.05 3.30 9.06
N SER A 103 8.29 4.41 9.75
CA SER A 103 7.56 4.79 10.98
C SER A 103 6.07 4.92 10.75
N GLN A 104 5.66 5.60 9.68
CA GLN A 104 4.27 5.77 9.28
C GLN A 104 3.60 4.43 8.96
N CYS A 105 4.29 3.56 8.25
CA CYS A 105 3.80 2.23 7.90
C CYS A 105 3.57 1.35 9.13
N LEU A 106 4.52 1.32 10.03
CA LEU A 106 4.42 0.56 11.29
C LEU A 106 3.27 1.09 12.16
N TYR A 107 3.18 2.41 12.30
CA TYR A 107 2.08 3.03 13.04
C TYR A 107 0.70 2.67 12.47
N CYS A 108 0.54 2.77 11.15
CA CYS A 108 -0.74 2.42 10.50
C CYS A 108 -1.07 0.95 10.65
N ARG A 109 -0.09 0.05 10.42
CA ARG A 109 -0.26 -1.39 10.62
C ARG A 109 -0.74 -1.72 12.02
N ASP A 110 -0.02 -1.22 13.03
CA ASP A 110 -0.27 -1.53 14.44
C ASP A 110 -1.61 -0.92 14.92
N THR A 111 -1.92 0.31 14.52
CA THR A 111 -3.18 0.99 14.86
C THR A 111 -4.40 0.30 14.23
N LEU A 112 -4.26 -0.18 13.00
CA LEU A 112 -5.34 -0.91 12.30
C LEU A 112 -5.43 -2.38 12.73
N GLY A 113 -4.45 -2.91 13.46
CA GLY A 113 -4.40 -4.31 13.88
C GLY A 113 -4.15 -5.27 12.72
N ILE A 114 -3.39 -4.83 11.70
CA ILE A 114 -3.08 -5.65 10.52
C ILE A 114 -2.02 -6.70 10.89
N ASP A 115 -2.30 -7.95 10.53
CA ASP A 115 -1.35 -9.05 10.66
C ASP A 115 -0.08 -8.78 9.83
N PRO A 116 1.12 -8.76 10.44
CA PRO A 116 2.39 -8.56 9.72
C PRO A 116 2.63 -9.56 8.59
N GLU A 117 2.14 -10.80 8.70
CA GLU A 117 2.30 -11.85 7.67
C GLU A 117 1.46 -11.60 6.41
N LYS A 118 0.48 -10.68 6.49
CA LYS A 118 -0.39 -10.27 5.39
C LYS A 118 -0.02 -8.90 4.82
N TYR A 119 0.98 -8.22 5.41
CA TYR A 119 1.28 -6.82 5.16
C TYR A 119 2.57 -6.64 4.37
N ASN A 120 2.49 -5.95 3.21
CA ASN A 120 3.64 -5.66 2.34
C ASN A 120 4.58 -6.86 2.15
N VAL A 121 4.00 -8.01 1.89
CA VAL A 121 4.62 -9.35 1.97
C VAL A 121 5.87 -9.53 1.10
N ASN A 122 6.04 -8.71 0.08
CA ASN A 122 7.22 -8.70 -0.80
C ASN A 122 8.01 -7.38 -0.71
N GLY A 123 7.85 -6.63 0.40
CA GLY A 123 8.43 -5.31 0.57
C GLY A 123 7.68 -4.23 -0.22
N GLY A 124 8.23 -3.01 -0.27
CA GLY A 124 7.53 -1.89 -0.88
C GLY A 124 8.44 -0.74 -1.31
N SER A 125 7.90 0.46 -1.26
CA SER A 125 8.50 1.66 -1.85
C SER A 125 9.82 2.11 -1.22
N ILE A 126 10.11 1.73 0.02
CA ILE A 126 11.43 2.00 0.62
C ILE A 126 12.53 1.33 -0.21
N ALA A 127 12.26 0.10 -0.68
CA ALA A 127 13.22 -0.67 -1.47
C ALA A 127 13.25 -0.29 -2.96
N ILE A 128 12.11 0.10 -3.55
CA ILE A 128 11.99 0.27 -5.02
C ILE A 128 11.64 1.69 -5.46
N GLY A 129 11.34 2.60 -4.54
CA GLY A 129 10.92 3.96 -4.84
C GLY A 129 9.41 4.16 -4.90
N HIS A 130 9.01 5.42 -4.91
CA HIS A 130 7.61 5.85 -4.91
C HIS A 130 7.32 6.87 -6.03
N PRO A 131 7.20 6.45 -7.28
CA PRO A 131 6.67 7.29 -8.35
C PRO A 131 5.18 7.56 -8.09
N PHE A 132 4.79 8.79 -7.83
CA PHE A 132 3.44 9.13 -7.32
C PHE A 132 2.33 8.66 -8.24
N GLY A 133 2.48 8.82 -9.55
CA GLY A 133 1.49 8.37 -10.54
C GLY A 133 1.48 6.85 -10.81
N MET A 134 2.49 6.11 -10.34
CA MET A 134 2.65 4.67 -10.60
C MET A 134 2.21 3.80 -9.42
N THR A 135 2.52 4.23 -8.20
CA THR A 135 2.49 3.37 -7.01
C THR A 135 1.14 2.71 -6.78
N GLY A 136 0.03 3.43 -6.90
CA GLY A 136 -1.31 2.85 -6.70
C GLY A 136 -1.60 1.71 -7.68
N THR A 137 -1.27 1.91 -8.95
CA THR A 137 -1.44 0.90 -10.00
C THR A 137 -0.52 -0.31 -9.79
N ARG A 138 0.74 -0.07 -9.39
CA ARG A 138 1.67 -1.15 -9.04
C ARG A 138 1.16 -1.99 -7.87
N CYS A 139 0.72 -1.35 -6.78
CA CYS A 139 0.18 -2.05 -5.62
C CYS A 139 -1.06 -2.86 -5.98
N ALA A 140 -1.97 -2.32 -6.80
CA ALA A 140 -3.13 -3.06 -7.27
C ALA A 140 -2.73 -4.30 -8.10
N GLY A 141 -1.78 -4.16 -9.02
CA GLY A 141 -1.24 -5.28 -9.78
C GLY A 141 -0.57 -6.33 -8.89
N HIS A 142 0.19 -5.89 -7.88
CA HIS A 142 0.83 -6.79 -6.91
C HIS A 142 -0.20 -7.55 -6.08
N VAL A 143 -1.22 -6.88 -5.55
CA VAL A 143 -2.33 -7.51 -4.80
C VAL A 143 -2.99 -8.61 -5.64
N LEU A 144 -3.28 -8.34 -6.90
CA LEU A 144 -3.90 -9.34 -7.80
C LEU A 144 -3.00 -10.55 -8.03
N LEU A 145 -1.74 -10.32 -8.40
CA LEU A 145 -0.81 -11.40 -8.76
C LEU A 145 -0.36 -12.21 -7.54
N GLU A 146 0.01 -11.55 -6.46
CA GLU A 146 0.45 -12.22 -5.23
C GLU A 146 -0.73 -12.85 -4.50
N GLY A 147 -1.87 -12.19 -4.50
CA GLY A 147 -3.10 -12.75 -3.94
C GLY A 147 -3.52 -14.05 -4.64
N LYS A 148 -3.43 -14.10 -5.97
CA LYS A 148 -3.67 -15.35 -6.71
C LYS A 148 -2.70 -16.47 -6.31
N ARG A 149 -1.41 -16.18 -6.10
CA ARG A 149 -0.42 -17.17 -5.61
C ARG A 149 -0.73 -17.70 -4.21
N ARG A 150 -1.34 -16.87 -3.36
CA ARG A 150 -1.69 -17.19 -1.97
C ARG A 150 -3.09 -17.73 -1.79
N ASN A 151 -3.90 -17.82 -2.84
CA ASN A 151 -5.33 -18.11 -2.80
C ASN A 151 -6.10 -17.11 -1.90
N ALA A 152 -5.66 -15.87 -1.91
CA ALA A 152 -6.31 -14.77 -1.20
C ALA A 152 -7.60 -14.39 -1.90
N LYS A 153 -8.59 -13.94 -1.13
CA LYS A 153 -9.87 -13.47 -1.66
C LYS A 153 -9.95 -11.95 -1.72
N TYR A 154 -9.50 -11.28 -0.67
CA TYR A 154 -9.54 -9.83 -0.57
C TYR A 154 -8.17 -9.23 -0.32
N GLY A 155 -7.88 -8.16 -1.05
CA GLY A 155 -6.74 -7.33 -0.80
C GLY A 155 -7.08 -5.85 -0.72
N VAL A 156 -6.35 -5.12 0.09
CA VAL A 156 -6.49 -3.66 0.24
C VAL A 156 -5.20 -2.98 -0.17
N VAL A 157 -5.34 -1.98 -1.03
CA VAL A 157 -4.27 -1.02 -1.36
C VAL A 157 -4.58 0.29 -0.65
N THR A 158 -3.63 0.80 0.13
CA THR A 158 -3.82 2.06 0.86
C THR A 158 -2.55 2.90 0.88
N MET A 159 -2.71 4.19 1.03
CA MET A 159 -1.59 5.14 1.07
C MET A 159 -1.97 6.45 1.74
N CYS A 160 -0.99 7.10 2.33
CA CYS A 160 -1.10 8.49 2.74
C CYS A 160 -0.98 9.41 1.52
N ILE A 161 -1.57 10.60 1.64
CA ILE A 161 -1.59 11.60 0.56
C ILE A 161 -1.23 12.96 1.18
N GLY A 162 -0.33 13.68 0.50
CA GLY A 162 0.06 15.03 0.89
C GLY A 162 -1.14 15.96 1.03
N GLY A 163 -1.08 16.85 2.02
CA GLY A 163 -2.19 17.73 2.38
C GLY A 163 -3.11 17.18 3.47
N GLY A 164 -2.77 16.02 4.06
CA GLY A 164 -3.51 15.43 5.17
C GLY A 164 -4.66 14.53 4.74
N GLN A 165 -4.37 13.51 3.95
CA GLN A 165 -5.36 12.57 3.46
C GLN A 165 -4.83 11.12 3.47
N GLY A 166 -5.75 10.18 3.47
CA GLY A 166 -5.49 8.78 3.14
C GLY A 166 -6.47 8.28 2.09
N ALA A 167 -6.03 7.33 1.28
CA ALA A 167 -6.86 6.61 0.33
C ALA A 167 -6.78 5.10 0.58
N ALA A 168 -7.87 4.39 0.38
CA ALA A 168 -7.91 2.94 0.46
C ALA A 168 -8.83 2.37 -0.64
N GLY A 169 -8.35 1.34 -1.34
CA GLY A 169 -9.08 0.63 -2.37
C GLY A 169 -9.18 -0.86 -2.05
N LEU A 170 -10.37 -1.44 -2.23
CA LEU A 170 -10.64 -2.86 -2.02
C LEU A 170 -10.67 -3.59 -3.36
N ILE A 171 -9.94 -4.70 -3.41
CA ILE A 171 -9.84 -5.59 -4.57
C ILE A 171 -10.28 -6.99 -4.14
N GLU A 172 -11.21 -7.59 -4.88
CA GLU A 172 -11.49 -9.02 -4.80
C GLU A 172 -10.66 -9.75 -5.85
N ILE A 173 -10.04 -10.86 -5.46
CA ILE A 173 -9.08 -11.64 -6.25
C ILE A 173 -9.78 -12.93 -6.71
N TYR A 174 -9.55 -13.34 -7.99
CA TYR A 174 -10.19 -14.51 -8.61
C TYR A 174 -9.20 -15.65 -8.88
#